data_8a71374d4d47ee5aeab60d4dfb189655
#
_entry.id   8a71374d4d47ee5aeab60d4dfb189655
#
_cell.length_a   1.000
_cell.length_b   1.000
_cell.length_c   1.000
_cell.angle_alpha   90.00
_cell.angle_beta   90.00
_cell.angle_gamma   90.00
#
_symmetry.space_group_name_H-M   'P 1'
#
loop_
_entity.id
_entity.type
_entity.pdbx_description
1 polymer ?
#
loop_
_entity_poly.entity_id
_entity_poly.type
_entity_poly.pdbx_seq_one_letter_code
_entity_poly.pdbx_strand_id
1 'polypeptide(L)'
;MTVEAYIARLAGAVERELDRVLPADWDVPARLREAMMYSLKAGGKRIRPVLTLAAAEAVRGDESAAEAAMPAACAVELVHTYSLIHDDLPAMDNDDFRRGKPTNHKVFGEAMAILAGDALLTHAFHLIAEAAVSGRLPADAALAITADLARLAGASGMVGGQAADMLGEQGVTTLEELKYIHLHKTSDLIVFSLTAGGRAAGAGEAQLAALAAFGEGIGLAFQIQDDILDVVGDEKALGKKTNSDAKSRKVTYPYLIGLEASRAEVERLTREAKDRLLDAGLPKPGLLLGIAEFLMRRDR
;
A
#
# COMPACT_ATOMS: atom_id res chain seq x y z
N MET A 1 -9.28 -18.65 13.97
CA MET A 1 -8.97 -17.19 14.05
C MET A 1 -9.76 -16.51 12.97
N THR A 2 -10.48 -15.41 13.26
CA THR A 2 -11.16 -14.62 12.21
C THR A 2 -10.14 -13.84 11.37
N VAL A 3 -10.55 -13.37 10.21
CA VAL A 3 -9.68 -12.58 9.32
C VAL A 3 -9.24 -11.26 10.00
N GLU A 4 -10.16 -10.61 10.71
CA GLU A 4 -9.87 -9.39 11.46
C GLU A 4 -8.83 -9.62 12.57
N ALA A 5 -8.95 -10.71 13.31
CA ALA A 5 -7.98 -11.08 14.35
C ALA A 5 -6.61 -11.42 13.74
N TYR A 6 -6.59 -12.03 12.55
CA TYR A 6 -5.37 -12.32 11.81
C TYR A 6 -4.69 -11.03 11.34
N ILE A 7 -5.45 -10.12 10.72
CA ILE A 7 -4.94 -8.80 10.29
C ILE A 7 -4.39 -8.04 11.50
N ALA A 8 -5.13 -7.99 12.62
CA ALA A 8 -4.70 -7.29 13.82
C ALA A 8 -3.41 -7.88 14.41
N ARG A 9 -3.23 -9.21 14.39
CA ARG A 9 -2.00 -9.87 14.82
C ARG A 9 -0.80 -9.43 14.00
N LEU A 10 -0.91 -9.47 12.66
CA LEU A 10 0.17 -9.08 11.77
C LEU A 10 0.45 -7.57 11.84
N ALA A 11 -0.59 -6.74 11.85
CA ALA A 11 -0.43 -5.30 12.02
C ALA A 11 0.29 -4.95 13.32
N GLY A 12 -0.06 -5.61 14.44
CA GLY A 12 0.62 -5.43 15.72
C GLY A 12 2.10 -5.87 15.70
N ALA A 13 2.45 -6.89 14.91
CA ALA A 13 3.85 -7.28 14.70
C ALA A 13 4.63 -6.20 13.92
N VAL A 14 4.02 -5.66 12.87
CA VAL A 14 4.59 -4.56 12.08
C VAL A 14 4.77 -3.30 12.93
N GLU A 15 3.78 -2.90 13.72
CA GLU A 15 3.88 -1.72 14.59
C GLU A 15 5.07 -1.81 15.55
N ARG A 16 5.29 -2.98 16.16
CA ARG A 16 6.45 -3.19 17.05
C ARG A 16 7.78 -3.07 16.33
N GLU A 17 7.83 -3.49 15.05
CA GLU A 17 9.07 -3.36 14.25
C GLU A 17 9.26 -1.93 13.75
N LEU A 18 8.20 -1.24 13.36
CA LEU A 18 8.24 0.18 12.99
C LEU A 18 8.68 1.09 14.16
N ASP A 19 8.41 0.72 15.41
CA ASP A 19 8.93 1.44 16.57
C ASP A 19 10.46 1.47 16.66
N ARG A 20 11.12 0.48 16.04
CA ARG A 20 12.56 0.28 16.05
C ARG A 20 13.22 0.52 14.69
N VAL A 21 12.43 0.95 13.71
CA VAL A 21 12.88 1.03 12.31
C VAL A 21 14.06 1.97 12.11
N LEU A 22 14.18 3.03 12.92
CA LEU A 22 15.33 3.92 12.93
C LEU A 22 16.27 3.55 14.08
N PRO A 23 17.48 3.03 13.80
CA PRO A 23 18.45 2.67 14.83
C PRO A 23 18.72 3.83 15.80
N ALA A 24 18.77 3.52 17.10
CA ALA A 24 18.93 4.53 18.14
C ALA A 24 20.32 5.17 18.16
N ASP A 25 21.33 4.41 17.70
CA ASP A 25 22.74 4.79 17.60
C ASP A 25 23.08 5.62 16.35
N TRP A 26 22.12 5.77 15.42
CA TRP A 26 22.35 6.65 14.28
C TRP A 26 22.26 8.12 14.69
N ASP A 27 23.23 8.89 14.23
CA ASP A 27 23.27 10.35 14.43
C ASP A 27 22.30 11.04 13.47
N VAL A 28 21.01 10.97 13.81
CA VAL A 28 19.91 11.60 13.06
C VAL A 28 19.48 12.87 13.80
N PRO A 29 19.41 14.05 13.13
CA PRO A 29 18.89 15.27 13.76
C PRO A 29 17.54 15.03 14.44
N ALA A 30 17.40 15.40 15.71
CA ALA A 30 16.22 15.08 16.53
C ALA A 30 14.91 15.48 15.86
N ARG A 31 14.86 16.68 15.26
CA ARG A 31 13.67 17.20 14.58
C ARG A 31 13.28 16.38 13.35
N LEU A 32 14.26 15.86 12.61
CA LEU A 32 14.01 14.96 11.47
C LEU A 32 13.47 13.61 11.95
N ARG A 33 14.08 13.02 12.97
CA ARG A 33 13.60 11.78 13.60
C ARG A 33 12.16 11.92 14.10
N GLU A 34 11.84 13.02 14.78
CA GLU A 34 10.48 13.32 15.23
C GLU A 34 9.49 13.39 14.05
N ALA A 35 9.83 14.11 12.97
CA ALA A 35 8.96 14.27 11.81
C ALA A 35 8.70 12.93 11.10
N MET A 36 9.74 12.09 10.91
CA MET A 36 9.60 10.74 10.32
C MET A 36 8.67 9.88 11.19
N MET A 37 8.94 9.79 12.50
CA MET A 37 8.18 8.93 13.41
C MET A 37 6.75 9.44 13.65
N TYR A 38 6.52 10.75 13.59
CA TYR A 38 5.18 11.34 13.70
C TYR A 38 4.20 10.76 12.69
N SER A 39 4.57 10.71 11.41
CA SER A 39 3.73 10.18 10.35
C SER A 39 3.67 8.65 10.36
N LEU A 40 4.78 7.95 10.63
CA LEU A 40 4.79 6.50 10.79
C LEU A 40 3.85 6.03 11.91
N LYS A 41 3.79 6.77 13.03
CA LYS A 41 2.95 6.47 14.19
C LYS A 41 1.56 7.13 14.15
N ALA A 42 1.17 7.71 13.03
CA ALA A 42 -0.15 8.32 12.89
C ALA A 42 -1.30 7.29 12.87
N GLY A 43 -0.99 6.00 12.92
CA GLY A 43 -1.95 4.90 12.85
C GLY A 43 -2.23 4.46 11.41
N GLY A 44 -3.24 3.62 11.23
CA GLY A 44 -3.65 3.05 9.95
C GLY A 44 -3.87 1.53 10.04
N LYS A 45 -4.50 0.96 9.03
CA LYS A 45 -4.83 -0.49 8.99
C LYS A 45 -3.63 -1.37 8.63
N ARG A 46 -2.50 -0.79 8.26
CA ARG A 46 -1.25 -1.50 7.87
C ARG A 46 -1.48 -2.59 6.82
N ILE A 47 -2.39 -2.38 5.89
CA ILE A 47 -2.80 -3.41 4.92
C ILE A 47 -1.64 -3.87 4.04
N ARG A 48 -0.80 -2.96 3.53
CA ARG A 48 0.34 -3.30 2.67
C ARG A 48 1.36 -4.22 3.38
N PRO A 49 1.88 -3.86 4.56
CA PRO A 49 2.73 -4.79 5.31
C PRO A 49 2.01 -6.10 5.72
N VAL A 50 0.73 -6.04 6.07
CA VAL A 50 -0.06 -7.26 6.36
C VAL A 50 -0.13 -8.17 5.14
N LEU A 51 -0.35 -7.63 3.93
CA LEU A 51 -0.32 -8.40 2.68
C LEU A 51 1.06 -9.02 2.42
N THR A 52 2.15 -8.30 2.73
CA THR A 52 3.52 -8.83 2.59
C THR A 52 3.73 -10.05 3.48
N LEU A 53 3.36 -9.95 4.76
CA LEU A 53 3.51 -11.05 5.71
C LEU A 53 2.57 -12.21 5.37
N ALA A 54 1.32 -11.92 5.01
CA ALA A 54 0.35 -12.94 4.64
C ALA A 54 0.73 -13.69 3.35
N ALA A 55 1.35 -13.02 2.38
CA ALA A 55 1.86 -13.66 1.17
C ALA A 55 3.00 -14.63 1.51
N ALA A 56 3.91 -14.26 2.40
CA ALA A 56 4.97 -15.15 2.86
C ALA A 56 4.40 -16.39 3.56
N GLU A 57 3.46 -16.21 4.49
CA GLU A 57 2.78 -17.33 5.17
C GLU A 57 2.00 -18.22 4.18
N ALA A 58 1.37 -17.62 3.16
CA ALA A 58 0.62 -18.37 2.15
C ALA A 58 1.53 -19.24 1.28
N VAL A 59 2.72 -18.75 0.92
CA VAL A 59 3.72 -19.45 0.11
C VAL A 59 4.40 -20.57 0.90
N ARG A 60 4.85 -20.30 2.13
CA ARG A 60 5.55 -21.29 2.98
C ARG A 60 4.59 -22.29 3.64
N GLY A 61 3.37 -21.90 3.89
CA GLY A 61 2.40 -22.69 4.61
C GLY A 61 2.54 -22.62 6.15
N ASP A 62 3.41 -21.78 6.67
CA ASP A 62 3.62 -21.60 8.11
C ASP A 62 3.84 -20.12 8.48
N GLU A 63 3.60 -19.80 9.78
CA GLU A 63 3.67 -18.43 10.30
C GLU A 63 5.11 -17.91 10.45
N SER A 64 6.12 -18.79 10.45
CA SER A 64 7.53 -18.38 10.61
C SER A 64 8.04 -17.61 9.39
N ALA A 65 7.42 -17.80 8.23
CA ALA A 65 7.76 -17.09 7.02
C ALA A 65 7.56 -15.55 7.11
N ALA A 66 6.68 -15.10 8.01
CA ALA A 66 6.46 -13.68 8.25
C ALA A 66 7.71 -12.96 8.76
N GLU A 67 8.59 -13.65 9.51
CA GLU A 67 9.81 -13.06 10.05
C GLU A 67 10.79 -12.67 8.92
N ALA A 68 10.99 -13.54 7.93
CA ALA A 68 11.84 -13.25 6.77
C ALA A 68 11.28 -12.10 5.90
N ALA A 69 9.97 -11.96 5.83
CA ALA A 69 9.30 -10.92 5.05
C ALA A 69 9.17 -9.57 5.78
N MET A 70 9.42 -9.51 7.09
CA MET A 70 9.25 -8.31 7.91
C MET A 70 10.03 -7.09 7.40
N PRO A 71 11.30 -7.20 6.95
CA PRO A 71 12.01 -6.05 6.39
C PRO A 71 11.31 -5.43 5.17
N ALA A 72 10.79 -6.26 4.26
CA ALA A 72 10.05 -5.79 3.10
C ALA A 72 8.68 -5.20 3.49
N ALA A 73 8.02 -5.76 4.51
CA ALA A 73 6.78 -5.24 5.07
C ALA A 73 6.98 -3.85 5.70
N CYS A 74 8.05 -3.64 6.45
CA CYS A 74 8.41 -2.31 6.95
C CYS A 74 8.77 -1.37 5.80
N ALA A 75 9.56 -1.81 4.83
CA ALA A 75 9.97 -1.00 3.69
C ALA A 75 8.76 -0.44 2.91
N VAL A 76 7.76 -1.26 2.59
CA VAL A 76 6.57 -0.78 1.89
C VAL A 76 5.75 0.21 2.72
N GLU A 77 5.71 0.07 4.04
CA GLU A 77 5.03 1.04 4.90
C GLU A 77 5.78 2.37 4.99
N LEU A 78 7.13 2.35 4.97
CA LEU A 78 7.92 3.58 4.86
C LEU A 78 7.65 4.29 3.54
N VAL A 79 7.64 3.54 2.44
CA VAL A 79 7.32 4.06 1.11
C VAL A 79 5.90 4.63 1.06
N HIS A 80 4.92 3.93 1.59
CA HIS A 80 3.56 4.45 1.68
C HIS A 80 3.47 5.69 2.57
N THR A 81 4.21 5.74 3.68
CA THR A 81 4.19 6.88 4.59
C THR A 81 4.82 8.12 3.96
N TYR A 82 5.96 7.99 3.27
CA TYR A 82 6.55 9.13 2.59
C TYR A 82 5.61 9.69 1.52
N SER A 83 4.93 8.83 0.75
CA SER A 83 4.01 9.31 -0.29
C SER A 83 2.88 10.13 0.31
N LEU A 84 2.34 9.72 1.47
CA LEU A 84 1.31 10.49 2.16
C LEU A 84 1.84 11.82 2.72
N ILE A 85 3.09 11.87 3.23
CA ILE A 85 3.69 13.12 3.68
C ILE A 85 3.82 14.12 2.54
N HIS A 86 4.26 13.65 1.36
CA HIS A 86 4.44 14.51 0.19
C HIS A 86 3.10 14.88 -0.44
N ASP A 87 2.13 13.97 -0.51
CA ASP A 87 0.77 14.27 -1.00
C ASP A 87 0.10 15.39 -0.18
N ASP A 88 0.31 15.42 1.14
CA ASP A 88 -0.27 16.44 2.01
C ASP A 88 0.32 17.84 1.84
N LEU A 89 1.46 18.00 1.13
CA LEU A 89 2.12 19.30 0.98
C LEU A 89 1.26 20.33 0.23
N PRO A 90 1.46 21.64 0.48
CA PRO A 90 0.73 22.70 -0.23
C PRO A 90 0.86 22.70 -1.75
N ALA A 91 1.94 22.12 -2.28
CA ALA A 91 2.18 21.97 -3.72
C ALA A 91 1.44 20.76 -4.34
N MET A 92 0.83 19.93 -3.51
CA MET A 92 0.10 18.71 -3.85
C MET A 92 -1.37 18.88 -3.41
N ASP A 93 -1.91 17.96 -2.60
CA ASP A 93 -3.32 17.97 -2.14
C ASP A 93 -3.61 19.11 -1.13
N ASN A 94 -2.59 19.67 -0.49
CA ASN A 94 -2.68 20.74 0.53
C ASN A 94 -3.61 20.39 1.69
N ASP A 95 -3.49 19.18 2.20
CA ASP A 95 -4.32 18.68 3.30
C ASP A 95 -3.81 19.15 4.66
N ASP A 96 -4.71 19.70 5.49
CA ASP A 96 -4.39 20.13 6.85
C ASP A 96 -4.40 18.99 7.86
N PHE A 97 -5.19 17.92 7.60
CA PHE A 97 -5.38 16.79 8.51
C PHE A 97 -5.34 15.45 7.78
N ARG A 98 -4.69 14.47 8.40
CA ARG A 98 -4.68 13.06 7.97
C ARG A 98 -4.89 12.13 9.16
N ARG A 99 -5.84 11.21 9.07
CA ARG A 99 -6.20 10.28 10.15
C ARG A 99 -6.52 11.00 11.48
N GLY A 100 -7.17 12.16 11.40
CA GLY A 100 -7.56 12.97 12.55
C GLY A 100 -6.44 13.75 13.23
N LYS A 101 -5.21 13.73 12.69
CA LYS A 101 -4.06 14.51 13.16
C LYS A 101 -3.65 15.55 12.14
N PRO A 102 -3.08 16.70 12.56
CA PRO A 102 -2.48 17.65 11.62
C PRO A 102 -1.42 16.95 10.76
N THR A 103 -1.33 17.33 9.48
CA THR A 103 -0.34 16.77 8.54
C THR A 103 1.08 17.17 8.90
N ASN A 104 2.06 16.46 8.38
CA ASN A 104 3.47 16.63 8.74
C ASN A 104 3.95 18.07 8.53
N HIS A 105 3.61 18.68 7.37
CA HIS A 105 4.01 20.04 7.06
C HIS A 105 3.36 21.08 7.99
N LYS A 106 2.19 20.82 8.54
CA LYS A 106 1.53 21.71 9.52
C LYS A 106 2.24 21.70 10.87
N VAL A 107 2.84 20.56 11.26
CA VAL A 107 3.52 20.40 12.56
C VAL A 107 5.00 20.81 12.48
N PHE A 108 5.67 20.43 11.39
CA PHE A 108 7.13 20.55 11.26
C PHE A 108 7.59 21.59 10.25
N GLY A 109 6.68 22.09 9.41
CA GLY A 109 6.96 22.96 8.26
C GLY A 109 7.27 22.16 6.99
N GLU A 110 7.08 22.80 5.83
CA GLU A 110 7.18 22.16 4.52
C GLU A 110 8.57 21.54 4.25
N ALA A 111 9.64 22.29 4.52
CA ALA A 111 11.00 21.80 4.30
C ALA A 111 11.30 20.53 5.11
N MET A 112 10.86 20.47 6.38
CA MET A 112 11.06 19.29 7.21
C MET A 112 10.18 18.11 6.76
N ALA A 113 8.97 18.38 6.29
CA ALA A 113 8.10 17.34 5.73
C ALA A 113 8.71 16.73 4.47
N ILE A 114 9.27 17.54 3.56
CA ILE A 114 9.99 17.05 2.37
C ILE A 114 11.15 16.14 2.80
N LEU A 115 12.01 16.62 3.71
CA LEU A 115 13.17 15.85 4.19
C LEU A 115 12.76 14.56 4.93
N ALA A 116 11.66 14.59 5.68
CA ALA A 116 11.16 13.40 6.35
C ALA A 116 10.67 12.34 5.34
N GLY A 117 10.00 12.77 4.26
CA GLY A 117 9.62 11.89 3.16
C GLY A 117 10.83 11.28 2.44
N ASP A 118 11.82 12.10 2.07
CA ASP A 118 13.06 11.65 1.43
C ASP A 118 13.81 10.63 2.28
N ALA A 119 13.89 10.90 3.58
CA ALA A 119 14.58 10.02 4.52
C ALA A 119 13.85 8.68 4.67
N LEU A 120 12.51 8.67 4.75
CA LEU A 120 11.72 7.43 4.81
C LEU A 120 11.87 6.60 3.53
N LEU A 121 11.80 7.25 2.35
CA LEU A 121 11.99 6.58 1.06
C LEU A 121 13.38 5.93 0.99
N THR A 122 14.42 6.67 1.32
CA THR A 122 15.80 6.15 1.31
C THR A 122 15.98 5.00 2.31
N HIS A 123 15.41 5.15 3.53
CA HIS A 123 15.50 4.16 4.58
C HIS A 123 14.78 2.84 4.23
N ALA A 124 13.73 2.88 3.40
CA ALA A 124 13.07 1.67 2.92
C ALA A 124 14.03 0.73 2.18
N PHE A 125 14.91 1.26 1.34
CA PHE A 125 15.94 0.48 0.66
C PHE A 125 17.00 -0.05 1.62
N HIS A 126 17.36 0.74 2.65
CA HIS A 126 18.29 0.29 3.69
C HIS A 126 17.76 -0.96 4.42
N LEU A 127 16.48 -1.01 4.77
CA LEU A 127 15.89 -2.16 5.47
C LEU A 127 16.03 -3.46 4.69
N ILE A 128 15.84 -3.43 3.37
CA ILE A 128 15.97 -4.60 2.51
C ILE A 128 17.44 -5.01 2.38
N ALA A 129 18.33 -4.03 2.18
CA ALA A 129 19.77 -4.28 2.06
C ALA A 129 20.35 -4.84 3.35
N GLU A 130 19.99 -4.27 4.51
CA GLU A 130 20.43 -4.73 5.84
C GLU A 130 19.91 -6.15 6.14
N ALA A 131 18.71 -6.51 5.67
CA ALA A 131 18.20 -7.87 5.80
C ALA A 131 19.07 -8.90 5.04
N ALA A 132 19.64 -8.52 3.90
CA ALA A 132 20.59 -9.36 3.18
C ALA A 132 21.95 -9.45 3.89
N VAL A 133 22.49 -8.32 4.35
CA VAL A 133 23.77 -8.24 5.05
C VAL A 133 23.73 -9.04 6.36
N SER A 134 22.63 -8.97 7.10
CA SER A 134 22.43 -9.74 8.34
C SER A 134 22.03 -11.21 8.13
N GLY A 135 21.85 -11.66 6.89
CA GLY A 135 21.46 -13.04 6.58
C GLY A 135 19.99 -13.37 6.85
N ARG A 136 19.13 -12.38 7.12
CA ARG A 136 17.68 -12.57 7.29
C ARG A 136 16.96 -12.84 5.98
N LEU A 137 17.49 -12.32 4.86
CA LEU A 137 17.03 -12.58 3.50
C LEU A 137 18.19 -13.12 2.64
N PRO A 138 17.95 -14.07 1.73
CA PRO A 138 18.90 -14.38 0.67
C PRO A 138 19.24 -13.15 -0.16
N ALA A 139 20.50 -12.97 -0.54
CA ALA A 139 20.96 -11.76 -1.23
C ALA A 139 20.28 -11.57 -2.60
N ASP A 140 20.00 -12.64 -3.33
CA ASP A 140 19.28 -12.64 -4.59
C ASP A 140 17.81 -12.22 -4.42
N ALA A 141 17.14 -12.72 -3.37
CA ALA A 141 15.78 -12.30 -3.02
C ALA A 141 15.74 -10.82 -2.63
N ALA A 142 16.68 -10.35 -1.80
CA ALA A 142 16.77 -8.95 -1.42
C ALA A 142 17.02 -8.02 -2.63
N LEU A 143 17.90 -8.42 -3.56
CA LEU A 143 18.14 -7.68 -4.80
C LEU A 143 16.89 -7.60 -5.67
N ALA A 144 16.17 -8.72 -5.83
CA ALA A 144 14.92 -8.75 -6.61
C ALA A 144 13.82 -7.88 -5.95
N ILE A 145 13.66 -7.95 -4.61
CA ILE A 145 12.72 -7.11 -3.85
C ILE A 145 13.09 -5.62 -4.00
N THR A 146 14.38 -5.28 -3.94
CA THR A 146 14.87 -3.91 -4.14
C THR A 146 14.53 -3.39 -5.54
N ALA A 147 14.78 -4.20 -6.57
CA ALA A 147 14.45 -3.84 -7.96
C ALA A 147 12.94 -3.64 -8.17
N ASP A 148 12.12 -4.54 -7.60
CA ASP A 148 10.65 -4.42 -7.66
C ASP A 148 10.16 -3.18 -6.89
N LEU A 149 10.73 -2.86 -5.71
CA LEU A 149 10.38 -1.65 -4.97
C LEU A 149 10.70 -0.39 -5.78
N ALA A 150 11.90 -0.32 -6.36
CA ALA A 150 12.33 0.81 -7.17
C ALA A 150 11.42 1.03 -8.40
N ARG A 151 10.98 -0.06 -9.04
CA ARG A 151 10.07 -0.02 -10.19
C ARG A 151 8.65 0.35 -9.80
N LEU A 152 8.06 -0.37 -8.81
CA LEU A 152 6.65 -0.24 -8.46
C LEU A 152 6.33 0.99 -7.60
N ALA A 153 7.32 1.53 -6.87
CA ALA A 153 7.19 2.82 -6.18
C ALA A 153 7.64 4.01 -7.04
N GLY A 154 8.43 3.78 -8.09
CA GLY A 154 9.10 4.80 -8.87
C GLY A 154 8.29 5.39 -10.03
N ALA A 155 9.01 5.87 -11.05
CA ALA A 155 8.44 6.59 -12.18
C ALA A 155 7.47 5.78 -13.05
N SER A 156 7.63 4.46 -13.12
CA SER A 156 6.72 3.54 -13.81
C SER A 156 5.66 2.91 -12.91
N GLY A 157 5.58 3.32 -11.65
CA GLY A 157 4.68 2.83 -10.63
C GLY A 157 3.98 3.97 -9.89
N MET A 158 3.99 3.94 -8.55
CA MET A 158 3.23 4.86 -7.69
C MET A 158 3.48 6.34 -8.01
N VAL A 159 4.75 6.76 -8.17
CA VAL A 159 5.09 8.16 -8.50
C VAL A 159 4.56 8.53 -9.90
N GLY A 160 4.67 7.62 -10.88
CA GLY A 160 4.08 7.81 -12.21
C GLY A 160 2.56 7.94 -12.17
N GLY A 161 1.90 7.10 -11.37
CA GLY A 161 0.45 7.17 -11.13
C GLY A 161 0.03 8.49 -10.47
N GLN A 162 0.80 8.97 -9.49
CA GLN A 162 0.58 10.27 -8.85
C GLN A 162 0.75 11.44 -9.84
N ALA A 163 1.77 11.39 -10.69
CA ALA A 163 1.96 12.40 -11.72
C ALA A 163 0.78 12.43 -12.72
N ALA A 164 0.28 11.25 -13.12
CA ALA A 164 -0.88 11.15 -13.98
C ALA A 164 -2.17 11.67 -13.29
N ASP A 165 -2.34 11.40 -12.00
CA ASP A 165 -3.47 11.91 -11.20
C ASP A 165 -3.50 13.44 -11.18
N MET A 166 -2.37 14.08 -10.89
CA MET A 166 -2.24 15.54 -10.91
C MET A 166 -2.50 16.16 -12.30
N LEU A 167 -2.09 15.47 -13.36
CA LEU A 167 -2.39 15.92 -14.74
C LEU A 167 -3.87 15.73 -15.07
N GLY A 168 -4.49 14.65 -14.58
CA GLY A 168 -5.91 14.36 -14.77
C GLY A 168 -6.83 15.42 -14.15
N GLU A 169 -6.43 16.03 -13.04
CA GLU A 169 -7.19 17.15 -12.42
C GLU A 169 -7.28 18.41 -13.29
N GLN A 170 -6.40 18.55 -14.29
CA GLN A 170 -6.34 19.69 -15.20
C GLN A 170 -7.15 19.48 -16.49
N GLY A 171 -7.72 18.30 -16.72
CA GLY A 171 -8.36 17.94 -17.98
C GLY A 171 -9.56 17.00 -17.84
N VAL A 172 -9.97 16.41 -18.97
CA VAL A 172 -10.98 15.35 -19.00
C VAL A 172 -10.27 14.01 -18.92
N THR A 173 -10.50 13.26 -17.85
CA THR A 173 -9.93 11.93 -17.66
C THR A 173 -10.80 10.88 -18.33
N THR A 174 -10.23 10.08 -19.21
CA THR A 174 -10.87 8.91 -19.82
C THR A 174 -10.86 7.71 -18.87
N LEU A 175 -11.64 6.68 -19.16
CA LEU A 175 -11.64 5.44 -18.37
C LEU A 175 -10.27 4.75 -18.37
N GLU A 176 -9.53 4.80 -19.50
CA GLU A 176 -8.20 4.22 -19.60
C GLU A 176 -7.18 4.98 -18.74
N GLU A 177 -7.23 6.31 -18.75
CA GLU A 177 -6.39 7.15 -17.90
C GLU A 177 -6.72 6.95 -16.42
N LEU A 178 -8.00 6.90 -16.03
CA LEU A 178 -8.40 6.62 -14.66
C LEU A 178 -7.92 5.24 -14.22
N LYS A 179 -8.06 4.23 -15.08
CA LYS A 179 -7.54 2.89 -14.80
C LYS A 179 -6.03 2.89 -14.62
N TYR A 180 -5.29 3.63 -15.45
CA TYR A 180 -3.85 3.80 -15.32
C TYR A 180 -3.50 4.41 -13.95
N ILE A 181 -4.18 5.48 -13.54
CA ILE A 181 -3.98 6.14 -12.24
C ILE A 181 -4.21 5.13 -11.10
N HIS A 182 -5.33 4.41 -11.09
CA HIS A 182 -5.66 3.44 -10.05
C HIS A 182 -4.67 2.27 -9.96
N LEU A 183 -4.22 1.76 -11.12
CA LEU A 183 -3.22 0.70 -11.17
C LEU A 183 -1.89 1.18 -10.60
N HIS A 184 -1.38 2.31 -11.07
CA HIS A 184 -0.04 2.74 -10.68
C HIS A 184 0.00 3.44 -9.32
N LYS A 185 -0.89 4.39 -9.05
CA LYS A 185 -0.91 5.11 -7.78
C LYS A 185 -1.18 4.18 -6.59
N THR A 186 -2.02 3.15 -6.76
CA THR A 186 -2.48 2.32 -5.64
C THR A 186 -2.10 0.84 -5.77
N SER A 187 -2.42 0.20 -6.92
CA SER A 187 -2.26 -1.25 -7.04
C SER A 187 -0.81 -1.69 -7.06
N ASP A 188 0.11 -0.90 -7.61
CA ASP A 188 1.53 -1.26 -7.69
C ASP A 188 2.17 -1.53 -6.32
N LEU A 189 1.83 -0.76 -5.28
CA LEU A 189 2.31 -1.05 -3.93
C LEU A 189 1.63 -2.29 -3.31
N ILE A 190 0.43 -2.65 -3.74
CA ILE A 190 -0.23 -3.91 -3.34
C ILE A 190 0.46 -5.08 -4.04
N VAL A 191 0.76 -4.96 -5.33
CA VAL A 191 1.55 -5.93 -6.10
C VAL A 191 2.91 -6.13 -5.46
N PHE A 192 3.63 -5.03 -5.16
CA PHE A 192 4.90 -5.09 -4.43
C PHE A 192 4.76 -5.86 -3.12
N SER A 193 3.77 -5.54 -2.30
CA SER A 193 3.55 -6.19 -1.00
C SER A 193 3.47 -7.71 -1.13
N LEU A 194 2.66 -8.18 -2.08
CA LEU A 194 2.44 -9.61 -2.29
C LEU A 194 3.67 -10.32 -2.88
N THR A 195 4.29 -9.72 -3.89
CA THR A 195 5.46 -10.33 -4.55
C THR A 195 6.69 -10.30 -3.66
N ALA A 196 6.90 -9.25 -2.87
CA ALA A 196 8.00 -9.17 -1.91
C ALA A 196 7.86 -10.22 -0.80
N GLY A 197 6.65 -10.41 -0.27
CA GLY A 197 6.36 -11.50 0.67
C GLY A 197 6.60 -12.87 0.06
N GLY A 198 6.15 -13.08 -1.18
CA GLY A 198 6.40 -14.31 -1.94
C GLY A 198 7.88 -14.59 -2.13
N ARG A 199 8.67 -13.59 -2.57
CA ARG A 199 10.13 -13.70 -2.74
C ARG A 199 10.84 -14.03 -1.43
N ALA A 200 10.47 -13.35 -0.34
CA ALA A 200 11.05 -13.62 0.99
C ALA A 200 10.78 -15.05 1.46
N ALA A 201 9.69 -15.65 1.01
CA ALA A 201 9.30 -17.03 1.32
C ALA A 201 9.82 -18.07 0.32
N GLY A 202 10.52 -17.65 -0.74
CA GLY A 202 11.04 -18.54 -1.78
C GLY A 202 10.02 -19.00 -2.82
N ALA A 203 9.04 -18.17 -3.13
CA ALA A 203 8.05 -18.44 -4.19
C ALA A 203 8.72 -18.64 -5.55
N GLY A 204 8.24 -19.62 -6.31
CA GLY A 204 8.61 -19.81 -7.71
C GLY A 204 7.94 -18.80 -8.64
N GLU A 205 8.43 -18.67 -9.88
CA GLU A 205 7.97 -17.69 -10.86
C GLU A 205 6.45 -17.74 -11.10
N ALA A 206 5.86 -18.93 -11.20
CA ALA A 206 4.42 -19.10 -11.41
C ALA A 206 3.60 -18.55 -10.20
N GLN A 207 4.10 -18.77 -8.97
CA GLN A 207 3.47 -18.25 -7.76
C GLN A 207 3.62 -16.73 -7.69
N LEU A 208 4.78 -16.18 -8.05
CA LEU A 208 5.00 -14.73 -8.11
C LEU A 208 4.10 -14.06 -9.13
N ALA A 209 3.95 -14.65 -10.32
CA ALA A 209 3.03 -14.15 -11.34
C ALA A 209 1.57 -14.14 -10.86
N ALA A 210 1.14 -15.18 -10.15
CA ALA A 210 -0.20 -15.24 -9.58
C ALA A 210 -0.41 -14.23 -8.46
N LEU A 211 0.58 -14.04 -7.56
CA LEU A 211 0.55 -13.01 -6.51
C LEU A 211 0.49 -11.60 -7.11
N ALA A 212 1.24 -11.34 -8.18
CA ALA A 212 1.19 -10.07 -8.89
C ALA A 212 -0.18 -9.81 -9.51
N ALA A 213 -0.73 -10.79 -10.25
CA ALA A 213 -2.04 -10.69 -10.88
C ALA A 213 -3.18 -10.55 -9.84
N PHE A 214 -3.06 -11.23 -8.70
CA PHE A 214 -3.96 -11.06 -7.55
C PHE A 214 -3.90 -9.65 -7.00
N GLY A 215 -2.68 -9.10 -6.79
CA GLY A 215 -2.47 -7.74 -6.29
C GLY A 215 -3.02 -6.66 -7.20
N GLU A 216 -2.80 -6.81 -8.52
CA GLU A 216 -3.34 -5.90 -9.53
C GLU A 216 -4.88 -5.87 -9.50
N GLY A 217 -5.51 -7.06 -9.54
CA GLY A 217 -6.96 -7.17 -9.53
C GLY A 217 -7.61 -6.63 -8.25
N ILE A 218 -7.07 -7.01 -7.06
CA ILE A 218 -7.59 -6.52 -5.78
C ILE A 218 -7.32 -5.04 -5.58
N GLY A 219 -6.16 -4.53 -6.01
CA GLY A 219 -5.82 -3.11 -5.91
C GLY A 219 -6.75 -2.23 -6.74
N LEU A 220 -7.02 -2.63 -7.99
CA LEU A 220 -7.96 -1.92 -8.86
C LEU A 220 -9.39 -2.01 -8.32
N ALA A 221 -9.86 -3.20 -7.91
CA ALA A 221 -11.18 -3.37 -7.30
C ALA A 221 -11.35 -2.51 -6.05
N PHE A 222 -10.31 -2.41 -5.22
CA PHE A 222 -10.30 -1.58 -4.02
C PHE A 222 -10.47 -0.09 -4.34
N GLN A 223 -9.80 0.43 -5.38
CA GLN A 223 -9.95 1.83 -5.80
C GLN A 223 -11.33 2.11 -6.38
N ILE A 224 -11.85 1.21 -7.22
CA ILE A 224 -13.22 1.37 -7.75
C ILE A 224 -14.24 1.33 -6.60
N GLN A 225 -14.02 0.50 -5.58
CA GLN A 225 -14.88 0.45 -4.39
C GLN A 225 -14.80 1.76 -3.58
N ASP A 226 -13.61 2.37 -3.45
CA ASP A 226 -13.44 3.67 -2.80
C ASP A 226 -14.18 4.77 -3.59
N ASP A 227 -14.12 4.78 -4.93
CA ASP A 227 -14.89 5.68 -5.80
C ASP A 227 -16.40 5.52 -5.60
N ILE A 228 -16.89 4.27 -5.50
CA ILE A 228 -18.29 3.97 -5.23
C ILE A 228 -18.70 4.53 -3.86
N LEU A 229 -17.89 4.30 -2.83
CA LEU A 229 -18.16 4.76 -1.47
C LEU A 229 -18.15 6.29 -1.34
N ASP A 230 -17.34 6.99 -2.13
CA ASP A 230 -17.37 8.47 -2.16
C ASP A 230 -18.71 9.01 -2.70
N VAL A 231 -19.35 8.28 -3.63
CA VAL A 231 -20.64 8.67 -4.21
C VAL A 231 -21.84 8.30 -3.32
N VAL A 232 -21.82 7.09 -2.71
CA VAL A 232 -22.99 6.51 -2.01
C VAL A 232 -22.83 6.38 -0.51
N GLY A 233 -21.65 6.62 0.04
CA GLY A 233 -21.32 6.38 1.43
C GLY A 233 -21.99 7.36 2.41
N ASP A 234 -22.14 6.95 3.67
CA ASP A 234 -22.53 7.81 4.79
C ASP A 234 -21.28 8.45 5.40
N GLU A 235 -21.21 9.79 5.42
CA GLU A 235 -20.09 10.56 5.96
C GLU A 235 -19.71 10.15 7.39
N LYS A 236 -20.71 9.80 8.24
CA LYS A 236 -20.46 9.38 9.62
C LYS A 236 -19.85 7.99 9.71
N ALA A 237 -20.20 7.09 8.79
CA ALA A 237 -19.69 5.74 8.75
C ALA A 237 -18.28 5.69 8.15
N LEU A 238 -18.01 6.51 7.12
CA LEU A 238 -16.72 6.54 6.42
C LEU A 238 -15.63 7.31 7.18
N GLY A 239 -16.01 8.17 8.13
CA GLY A 239 -15.06 9.04 8.85
C GLY A 239 -14.38 10.10 7.96
N LYS A 240 -14.86 10.29 6.73
CA LYS A 240 -14.46 11.33 5.77
C LYS A 240 -15.70 11.92 5.11
N LYS A 241 -15.57 13.13 4.53
CA LYS A 241 -16.65 13.73 3.75
C LYS A 241 -16.88 12.95 2.47
N THR A 242 -18.14 12.64 2.15
CA THR A 242 -18.54 12.12 0.84
C THR A 242 -18.54 13.24 -0.21
N ASN A 243 -18.52 12.87 -1.48
CA ASN A 243 -18.37 13.80 -2.60
C ASN A 243 -17.10 14.67 -2.52
N SER A 244 -16.03 14.17 -1.90
CA SER A 244 -14.74 14.85 -1.85
C SER A 244 -14.15 14.95 -3.25
N ASP A 245 -14.27 13.91 -4.06
CA ASP A 245 -13.80 13.85 -5.44
C ASP A 245 -14.56 14.81 -6.36
N ALA A 246 -15.89 14.95 -6.16
CA ALA A 246 -16.69 15.95 -6.89
C ALA A 246 -16.26 17.39 -6.57
N LYS A 247 -15.84 17.68 -5.33
CA LYS A 247 -15.30 18.99 -4.93
C LYS A 247 -13.93 19.26 -5.51
N SER A 248 -13.08 18.23 -5.58
CA SER A 248 -11.74 18.27 -6.19
C SER A 248 -11.78 18.16 -7.72
N ARG A 249 -12.98 18.02 -8.34
CA ARG A 249 -13.15 17.76 -9.78
C ARG A 249 -12.48 16.45 -10.24
N LYS A 250 -12.22 15.50 -9.35
CA LYS A 250 -11.69 14.19 -9.71
C LYS A 250 -12.76 13.37 -10.42
N VAL A 251 -12.37 12.74 -11.51
CA VAL A 251 -13.22 11.81 -12.26
C VAL A 251 -13.18 10.45 -11.57
N THR A 252 -14.34 9.79 -11.40
CA THR A 252 -14.47 8.49 -10.73
C THR A 252 -15.08 7.45 -11.66
N TYR A 253 -14.90 6.16 -11.35
CA TYR A 253 -15.53 5.08 -12.10
C TYR A 253 -17.05 5.22 -12.19
N PRO A 254 -17.81 5.49 -11.10
CA PRO A 254 -19.25 5.72 -11.19
C PRO A 254 -19.64 6.90 -12.11
N TYR A 255 -18.81 7.93 -12.19
CA TYR A 255 -19.05 9.04 -13.10
C TYR A 255 -18.91 8.63 -14.58
N LEU A 256 -17.91 7.80 -14.90
CA LEU A 256 -17.62 7.42 -16.30
C LEU A 256 -18.50 6.30 -16.83
N ILE A 257 -18.79 5.28 -16.04
CA ILE A 257 -19.50 4.07 -16.49
C ILE A 257 -20.80 3.78 -15.74
N GLY A 258 -21.14 4.59 -14.73
CA GLY A 258 -22.31 4.41 -13.89
C GLY A 258 -22.05 3.45 -12.70
N LEU A 259 -22.88 3.62 -11.67
CA LEU A 259 -22.73 2.94 -10.39
C LEU A 259 -22.82 1.40 -10.50
N GLU A 260 -23.84 0.90 -11.22
CA GLU A 260 -24.07 -0.54 -11.35
C GLU A 260 -22.94 -1.23 -12.17
N ALA A 261 -22.45 -0.58 -13.22
CA ALA A 261 -21.31 -1.11 -13.98
C ALA A 261 -20.02 -1.10 -13.15
N SER A 262 -19.81 -0.09 -12.31
CA SER A 262 -18.68 -0.04 -11.38
C SER A 262 -18.72 -1.18 -10.34
N ARG A 263 -19.91 -1.48 -9.79
CA ARG A 263 -20.10 -2.62 -8.89
C ARG A 263 -19.82 -3.96 -9.56
N ALA A 264 -20.35 -4.15 -10.78
CA ALA A 264 -20.10 -5.36 -11.56
C ALA A 264 -18.59 -5.54 -11.88
N GLU A 265 -17.88 -4.44 -12.12
CA GLU A 265 -16.42 -4.47 -12.37
C GLU A 265 -15.64 -4.87 -11.11
N VAL A 266 -16.00 -4.35 -9.94
CA VAL A 266 -15.41 -4.78 -8.64
C VAL A 266 -15.60 -6.28 -8.42
N GLU A 267 -16.81 -6.80 -8.63
CA GLU A 267 -17.10 -8.23 -8.49
C GLU A 267 -16.30 -9.07 -9.48
N ARG A 268 -16.23 -8.66 -10.75
CA ARG A 268 -15.47 -9.35 -11.79
C ARG A 268 -13.98 -9.42 -11.44
N LEU A 269 -13.36 -8.28 -11.14
CA LEU A 269 -11.94 -8.18 -10.81
C LEU A 269 -11.59 -9.02 -9.57
N THR A 270 -12.43 -8.94 -8.54
CA THR A 270 -12.23 -9.70 -7.30
C THR A 270 -12.30 -11.20 -7.56
N ARG A 271 -13.27 -11.67 -8.34
CA ARG A 271 -13.42 -13.09 -8.68
C ARG A 271 -12.23 -13.58 -9.49
N GLU A 272 -11.86 -12.88 -10.57
CA GLU A 272 -10.74 -13.28 -11.43
C GLU A 272 -9.41 -13.31 -10.68
N ALA A 273 -9.18 -12.33 -9.77
CA ALA A 273 -8.00 -12.30 -8.93
C ALA A 273 -7.94 -13.53 -8.00
N LYS A 274 -9.07 -13.87 -7.36
CA LYS A 274 -9.17 -15.04 -6.46
C LYS A 274 -8.96 -16.35 -7.21
N ASP A 275 -9.53 -16.50 -8.40
CA ASP A 275 -9.38 -17.70 -9.22
C ASP A 275 -7.90 -17.92 -9.59
N ARG A 276 -7.21 -16.87 -10.06
CA ARG A 276 -5.77 -16.94 -10.37
C ARG A 276 -4.91 -17.32 -9.16
N LEU A 277 -5.27 -16.83 -7.98
CA LEU A 277 -4.53 -17.17 -6.75
C LEU A 277 -4.75 -18.64 -6.35
N LEU A 278 -5.96 -19.16 -6.52
CA LEU A 278 -6.27 -20.55 -6.22
C LEU A 278 -5.52 -21.52 -7.16
N ASP A 279 -5.37 -21.16 -8.43
CA ASP A 279 -4.65 -21.96 -9.44
C ASP A 279 -3.12 -21.95 -9.21
N ALA A 280 -2.59 -21.06 -8.36
CA ALA A 280 -1.14 -20.92 -8.13
C ALA A 280 -0.51 -22.05 -7.29
N GLY A 281 -1.30 -22.95 -6.73
CA GLY A 281 -0.80 -24.04 -5.89
C GLY A 281 -0.12 -23.59 -4.59
N LEU A 282 -0.56 -22.47 -4.02
CA LEU A 282 -0.06 -22.01 -2.73
C LEU A 282 -0.53 -22.93 -1.59
N PRO A 283 0.32 -23.26 -0.62
CA PRO A 283 -0.05 -24.08 0.54
C PRO A 283 -1.22 -23.52 1.38
N LYS A 284 -1.29 -22.18 1.54
CA LYS A 284 -2.35 -21.52 2.34
C LYS A 284 -2.94 -20.28 1.65
N PRO A 285 -3.58 -20.39 0.49
CA PRO A 285 -4.16 -19.23 -0.21
C PRO A 285 -5.31 -18.57 0.57
N GLY A 286 -5.98 -19.33 1.46
CA GLY A 286 -7.15 -18.86 2.22
C GLY A 286 -6.91 -17.61 3.05
N LEU A 287 -5.67 -17.37 3.50
CA LEU A 287 -5.29 -16.15 4.23
C LEU A 287 -5.48 -14.90 3.34
N LEU A 288 -4.91 -14.93 2.14
CA LEU A 288 -5.00 -13.83 1.18
C LEU A 288 -6.43 -13.64 0.65
N LEU A 289 -7.15 -14.75 0.38
CA LEU A 289 -8.55 -14.70 -0.02
C LEU A 289 -9.42 -14.04 1.05
N GLY A 290 -9.20 -14.37 2.32
CA GLY A 290 -9.91 -13.74 3.44
C GLY A 290 -9.63 -12.24 3.55
N ILE A 291 -8.37 -11.82 3.38
CA ILE A 291 -8.01 -10.39 3.38
C ILE A 291 -8.68 -9.66 2.20
N ALA A 292 -8.69 -10.24 1.00
CA ALA A 292 -9.38 -9.67 -0.15
C ALA A 292 -10.88 -9.47 0.12
N GLU A 293 -11.56 -10.47 0.68
CA GLU A 293 -12.96 -10.34 1.07
C GLU A 293 -13.19 -9.25 2.13
N PHE A 294 -12.31 -9.18 3.11
CA PHE A 294 -12.35 -8.12 4.12
C PHE A 294 -12.19 -6.72 3.52
N LEU A 295 -11.31 -6.56 2.54
CA LEU A 295 -11.10 -5.28 1.85
C LEU A 295 -12.32 -4.87 1.01
N MET A 296 -12.99 -5.84 0.37
CA MET A 296 -14.16 -5.56 -0.49
C MET A 296 -15.47 -5.38 0.30
N ARG A 297 -15.57 -5.91 1.54
CA ARG A 297 -16.76 -5.76 2.41
C ARG A 297 -16.84 -4.41 3.12
N ARG A 298 -16.08 -3.41 2.72
CA ARG A 298 -16.14 -2.07 3.30
C ARG A 298 -17.47 -1.41 2.94
N ASP A 299 -18.50 -1.66 3.74
CA ASP A 299 -19.72 -0.86 3.78
C ASP A 299 -19.59 0.30 4.78
N ARG A 300 -18.42 0.44 5.42
CA ARG A 300 -18.20 1.37 6.53
C ARG A 300 -16.74 1.85 6.60
#